data_d943104b5fb95b10a8b2c04f6c298f33
#
_entry.id   d943104b5fb95b10a8b2c04f6c298f33
#
_cell.length_a   1.000
_cell.length_b   1.000
_cell.length_c   1.000
_cell.angle_alpha   90.00
_cell.angle_beta   90.00
_cell.angle_gamma   90.00
#
_symmetry.space_group_name_H-M   'P 1'
#
loop_
_entity.id
_entity.type
_entity.pdbx_description
1 polymer ?
#
loop_
_entity_poly.entity_id
_entity_poly.type
_entity_poly.pdbx_seq_one_letter_code
_entity_poly.pdbx_strand_id
1 'polypeptide(L)'
;MIEPNKKTPLHHPVLKSIETRWSPRDFAETPSTKDQVKILLEAGRWAPSSGNIQPWIVIWGLKGTEMFDRIFKCLDDFNQTWAGNAQMLWLNAFKKTMRKNDRENFHALHDLGLFMGNVLHQAGSMDIAVHQMAGVRFKDAKKEFELPDDYHIATA
;
A
#
# COMPACT_ATOMS: atom_id res chain seq x y z
N MET A 1 13.39 -6.73 -18.09
CA MET A 1 14.60 -5.87 -17.95
C MET A 1 15.21 -6.22 -16.60
N ILE A 2 16.48 -6.56 -16.56
CA ILE A 2 17.19 -6.83 -15.30
C ILE A 2 17.40 -5.47 -14.64
N GLU A 3 16.83 -5.29 -13.46
CA GLU A 3 17.00 -4.06 -12.70
C GLU A 3 18.45 -3.73 -12.43
N PRO A 4 18.82 -2.45 -12.48
CA PRO A 4 20.13 -2.04 -12.02
C PRO A 4 20.28 -2.47 -10.56
N ASN A 5 21.36 -3.17 -10.25
CA ASN A 5 21.70 -3.60 -8.90
C ASN A 5 21.96 -2.35 -8.03
N LYS A 6 20.87 -1.74 -7.53
CA LYS A 6 20.93 -0.59 -6.65
C LYS A 6 21.36 -1.06 -5.26
N LYS A 7 22.66 -0.95 -5.00
CA LYS A 7 23.17 -1.16 -3.65
C LYS A 7 22.86 0.07 -2.79
N THR A 8 22.10 -0.14 -1.71
CA THR A 8 21.94 0.87 -0.68
C THR A 8 23.27 1.06 0.05
N PRO A 9 23.82 2.30 0.16
CA PRO A 9 25.04 2.55 0.90
C PRO A 9 24.77 2.43 2.41
N LEU A 10 25.00 1.26 2.97
CA LEU A 10 24.76 0.97 4.39
C LEU A 10 25.99 1.30 5.21
N HIS A 11 25.78 1.92 6.39
CA HIS A 11 26.81 2.11 7.42
C HIS A 11 26.74 1.01 8.51
N HIS A 12 25.61 0.34 8.63
CA HIS A 12 25.37 -0.74 9.60
C HIS A 12 24.57 -1.87 8.94
N PRO A 13 24.74 -3.13 9.41
CA PRO A 13 23.96 -4.25 8.89
C PRO A 13 22.47 -4.08 9.24
N VAL A 14 21.60 -4.28 8.26
CA VAL A 14 20.14 -4.25 8.40
C VAL A 14 19.53 -5.49 7.75
N LEU A 15 18.23 -5.70 7.92
CA LEU A 15 17.52 -6.79 7.26
C LEU A 15 17.63 -6.67 5.72
N LYS A 16 17.73 -7.81 5.03
CA LYS A 16 17.84 -7.87 3.58
C LYS A 16 16.68 -7.13 2.89
N SER A 17 15.46 -7.25 3.40
CA SER A 17 14.28 -6.55 2.91
C SER A 17 14.37 -5.02 3.02
N ILE A 18 15.19 -4.49 3.95
CA ILE A 18 15.49 -3.06 4.05
C ILE A 18 16.55 -2.67 3.03
N GLU A 19 17.66 -3.42 2.99
CA GLU A 19 18.79 -3.18 2.12
C GLU A 19 18.40 -3.14 0.64
N THR A 20 17.55 -4.09 0.21
CA THR A 20 17.19 -4.27 -1.21
C THR A 20 15.95 -3.49 -1.65
N ARG A 21 15.20 -2.91 -0.69
CA ARG A 21 13.96 -2.20 -1.00
C ARG A 21 14.22 -0.89 -1.74
N TRP A 22 13.52 -0.70 -2.82
CA TRP A 22 13.39 0.57 -3.52
C TRP A 22 11.98 0.68 -4.15
N SER A 23 11.64 1.77 -4.79
CA SER A 23 10.32 2.03 -5.39
C SER A 23 10.44 2.03 -6.92
N PRO A 24 10.29 0.87 -7.60
CA PRO A 24 10.36 0.77 -9.04
C PRO A 24 9.12 1.39 -9.72
N ARG A 25 9.27 1.73 -10.99
CA ARG A 25 8.17 2.12 -11.89
C ARG A 25 8.00 1.16 -13.06
N ASP A 26 8.79 0.11 -13.07
CA ASP A 26 8.70 -0.98 -14.03
C ASP A 26 8.60 -2.29 -13.25
N PHE A 27 7.71 -3.18 -13.68
CA PHE A 27 7.35 -4.39 -12.96
C PHE A 27 7.40 -5.59 -13.88
N ALA A 28 7.75 -6.76 -13.33
CA ALA A 28 7.70 -8.01 -14.06
C ALA A 28 6.24 -8.34 -14.45
N GLU A 29 6.09 -9.04 -15.57
CA GLU A 29 4.76 -9.46 -16.06
C GLU A 29 4.21 -10.69 -15.32
N THR A 30 4.95 -11.23 -14.36
CA THR A 30 4.51 -12.39 -13.57
C THR A 30 3.27 -12.06 -12.75
N PRO A 31 2.12 -12.69 -13.00
CA PRO A 31 0.89 -12.36 -12.33
C PRO A 31 0.97 -12.54 -10.80
N SER A 32 0.43 -11.59 -10.07
CA SER A 32 0.23 -11.73 -8.63
C SER A 32 -1.00 -12.57 -8.31
N THR A 33 -0.98 -13.24 -7.17
CA THR A 33 -2.05 -14.13 -6.73
C THR A 33 -2.82 -13.56 -5.53
N LYS A 34 -4.06 -14.02 -5.34
CA LYS A 34 -4.85 -13.69 -4.14
C LYS A 34 -4.16 -14.15 -2.85
N ASP A 35 -3.41 -15.24 -2.88
CA ASP A 35 -2.72 -15.74 -1.69
C ASP A 35 -1.54 -14.87 -1.32
N GLN A 36 -0.81 -14.31 -2.29
CA GLN A 36 0.20 -13.29 -2.02
C GLN A 36 -0.42 -12.05 -1.35
N VAL A 37 -1.57 -11.57 -1.85
CA VAL A 37 -2.29 -10.46 -1.21
C VAL A 37 -2.65 -10.79 0.24
N LYS A 38 -3.19 -11.99 0.52
CA LYS A 38 -3.54 -12.42 1.88
C LYS A 38 -2.31 -12.45 2.80
N ILE A 39 -1.18 -12.96 2.33
CA ILE A 39 0.07 -12.99 3.10
C ILE A 39 0.53 -11.57 3.45
N LEU A 40 0.49 -10.65 2.49
CA LEU A 40 0.86 -9.25 2.70
C LEU A 40 -0.08 -8.55 3.70
N LEU A 41 -1.39 -8.77 3.57
CA LEU A 41 -2.39 -8.25 4.51
C LEU A 41 -2.21 -8.84 5.92
N GLU A 42 -1.90 -10.14 6.02
CA GLU A 42 -1.61 -10.77 7.30
C GLU A 42 -0.39 -10.15 7.98
N ALA A 43 0.70 -9.90 7.25
CA ALA A 43 1.87 -9.22 7.79
C ALA A 43 1.53 -7.80 8.28
N GLY A 44 0.77 -7.04 7.48
CA GLY A 44 0.30 -5.70 7.85
C GLY A 44 -0.56 -5.74 9.11
N ARG A 45 -1.49 -6.67 9.23
CA ARG A 45 -2.39 -6.84 10.37
C ARG A 45 -1.68 -6.96 11.72
N TRP A 46 -0.46 -7.49 11.75
CA TRP A 46 0.34 -7.63 12.96
C TRP A 46 1.15 -6.38 13.31
N ALA A 47 0.97 -5.27 12.58
CA ALA A 47 1.56 -4.01 13.00
C ALA A 47 0.95 -3.53 14.33
N PRO A 48 1.74 -2.91 15.21
CA PRO A 48 1.20 -2.26 16.39
C PRO A 48 0.36 -1.05 15.98
N SER A 49 -0.63 -0.70 16.82
CA SER A 49 -1.40 0.52 16.68
C SER A 49 -1.75 1.11 18.04
N SER A 50 -1.96 2.41 18.11
CA SER A 50 -2.34 3.10 19.34
C SER A 50 -3.61 2.47 19.93
N GLY A 51 -3.54 1.97 21.16
CA GLY A 51 -4.65 1.29 21.81
C GLY A 51 -5.19 0.07 21.06
N ASN A 52 -4.39 -0.52 20.16
CA ASN A 52 -4.79 -1.62 19.28
C ASN A 52 -6.05 -1.32 18.43
N ILE A 53 -6.19 -0.07 17.99
CA ILE A 53 -7.39 0.41 17.27
C ILE A 53 -7.43 -0.15 15.84
N GLN A 54 -6.28 -0.40 15.22
CA GLN A 54 -6.17 -0.96 13.87
C GLN A 54 -7.01 -0.17 12.84
N PRO A 55 -6.68 1.12 12.61
CA PRO A 55 -7.54 2.03 11.86
C PRO A 55 -7.50 1.82 10.34
N TRP A 56 -6.58 1.00 9.86
CA TRP A 56 -6.31 0.79 8.44
C TRP A 56 -7.42 0.06 7.70
N ILE A 57 -7.56 0.42 6.44
CA ILE A 57 -8.35 -0.27 5.42
C ILE A 57 -7.53 -0.33 4.14
N VAL A 58 -7.60 -1.45 3.45
CA VAL A 58 -6.97 -1.65 2.14
C VAL A 58 -8.02 -2.08 1.14
N ILE A 59 -8.11 -1.34 0.04
CA ILE A 59 -8.86 -1.72 -1.15
C ILE A 59 -7.84 -2.18 -2.18
N TRP A 60 -7.99 -3.37 -2.73
CA TRP A 60 -6.99 -3.94 -3.63
C TRP A 60 -7.59 -4.61 -4.86
N GLY A 61 -6.84 -4.60 -5.95
CA GLY A 61 -7.19 -5.26 -7.20
C GLY A 61 -5.99 -5.91 -7.86
N LEU A 62 -6.19 -7.08 -8.44
CA LEU A 62 -5.21 -7.75 -9.28
C LEU A 62 -5.38 -7.31 -10.73
N LYS A 63 -4.28 -7.19 -11.47
CA LYS A 63 -4.29 -6.84 -12.90
C LYS A 63 -5.25 -7.73 -13.68
N GLY A 64 -6.04 -7.11 -14.56
CA GLY A 64 -7.08 -7.79 -15.33
C GLY A 64 -8.40 -7.99 -14.58
N THR A 65 -8.57 -7.41 -13.39
CA THR A 65 -9.85 -7.37 -12.66
C THR A 65 -10.46 -5.99 -12.70
N GLU A 66 -11.79 -5.90 -12.62
CA GLU A 66 -12.53 -4.65 -12.53
C GLU A 66 -12.01 -3.78 -11.36
N MET A 67 -11.69 -4.39 -10.22
CA MET A 67 -11.19 -3.67 -9.05
C MET A 67 -9.84 -2.98 -9.33
N PHE A 68 -8.94 -3.63 -10.07
CA PHE A 68 -7.69 -3.00 -10.50
C PHE A 68 -7.95 -1.76 -11.34
N ASP A 69 -8.87 -1.86 -12.31
CA ASP A 69 -9.19 -0.76 -13.22
C ASP A 69 -9.85 0.42 -12.46
N ARG A 70 -10.70 0.13 -11.49
CA ARG A 70 -11.32 1.14 -10.63
C ARG A 70 -10.27 1.89 -9.79
N ILE A 71 -9.32 1.16 -9.19
CA ILE A 71 -8.21 1.77 -8.43
C ILE A 71 -7.33 2.60 -9.36
N PHE A 72 -6.97 2.05 -10.52
CA PHE A 72 -6.12 2.73 -11.51
C PHE A 72 -6.70 4.07 -11.96
N LYS A 73 -8.01 4.16 -12.21
CA LYS A 73 -8.70 5.41 -12.56
C LYS A 73 -8.63 6.46 -11.46
N CYS A 74 -8.41 6.07 -10.22
CA CYS A 74 -8.27 6.99 -9.09
C CYS A 74 -6.85 7.56 -8.94
N LEU A 75 -5.86 7.06 -9.67
CA LEU A 75 -4.51 7.62 -9.67
C LEU A 75 -4.47 8.93 -10.46
N ASP A 76 -3.52 9.82 -10.12
CA ASP A 76 -3.25 11.00 -10.93
C ASP A 76 -2.64 10.63 -12.30
N ASP A 77 -2.62 11.61 -13.23
CA ASP A 77 -2.15 11.39 -14.60
C ASP A 77 -0.70 10.91 -14.65
N PHE A 78 0.15 11.41 -13.76
CA PHE A 78 1.55 11.01 -13.73
C PHE A 78 1.71 9.54 -13.32
N ASN A 79 1.03 9.10 -12.27
CA ASN A 79 1.12 7.71 -11.82
C ASN A 79 0.45 6.75 -12.81
N GLN A 80 -0.57 7.18 -13.53
CA GLN A 80 -1.19 6.37 -14.58
C GLN A 80 -0.23 6.05 -15.75
N THR A 81 0.83 6.82 -15.96
CA THR A 81 1.80 6.56 -17.05
C THR A 81 2.60 5.26 -16.85
N TRP A 82 2.70 4.75 -15.62
CA TRP A 82 3.52 3.58 -15.31
C TRP A 82 2.83 2.54 -14.41
N ALA A 83 1.92 2.95 -13.51
CA ALA A 83 1.30 2.05 -12.53
C ALA A 83 0.42 0.96 -13.15
N GLY A 84 -0.06 1.15 -14.39
CA GLY A 84 -0.80 0.13 -15.15
C GLY A 84 0.02 -1.14 -15.45
N ASN A 85 1.36 -1.10 -15.30
CA ASN A 85 2.22 -2.26 -15.46
C ASN A 85 2.33 -3.11 -14.18
N ALA A 86 1.90 -2.60 -13.02
CA ALA A 86 1.89 -3.35 -11.77
C ALA A 86 0.91 -4.54 -11.86
N GLN A 87 1.21 -5.61 -11.12
CA GLN A 87 0.37 -6.81 -11.09
C GLN A 87 -0.73 -6.74 -10.03
N MET A 88 -0.63 -5.80 -9.10
CA MET A 88 -1.68 -5.45 -8.14
C MET A 88 -1.63 -3.95 -7.85
N LEU A 89 -2.78 -3.37 -7.57
CA LEU A 89 -2.92 -2.01 -7.05
C LEU A 89 -3.67 -2.03 -5.74
N TRP A 90 -3.25 -1.17 -4.82
CA TRP A 90 -3.87 -0.98 -3.53
C TRP A 90 -4.21 0.48 -3.32
N LEU A 91 -5.33 0.76 -2.61
CA LEU A 91 -5.58 2.04 -1.97
C LEU A 91 -5.53 1.82 -0.47
N ASN A 92 -4.68 2.58 0.20
CA ASN A 92 -4.47 2.50 1.63
C ASN A 92 -5.21 3.66 2.30
N ALA A 93 -6.15 3.32 3.15
CA ALA A 93 -6.99 4.27 3.86
C ALA A 93 -6.98 4.01 5.37
N PHE A 94 -7.43 4.99 6.13
CA PHE A 94 -7.61 4.84 7.57
C PHE A 94 -8.87 5.56 8.05
N LYS A 95 -9.45 5.05 9.13
CA LYS A 95 -10.54 5.71 9.85
C LYS A 95 -9.97 6.81 10.73
N LYS A 96 -10.44 8.05 10.55
CA LYS A 96 -9.99 9.23 11.30
C LYS A 96 -10.48 9.28 12.74
N THR A 97 -11.51 8.51 13.06
CA THR A 97 -12.14 8.49 14.38
C THR A 97 -12.00 7.13 15.05
N MET A 98 -12.00 7.13 16.37
CA MET A 98 -12.00 5.93 17.18
C MET A 98 -13.38 5.26 17.16
N ARG A 99 -13.45 3.95 16.88
CA ARG A 99 -14.72 3.20 16.83
C ARG A 99 -15.52 3.23 18.14
N LYS A 100 -14.85 3.44 19.29
CA LYS A 100 -15.45 3.38 20.61
C LYS A 100 -16.26 4.64 20.98
N ASN A 101 -15.88 5.82 20.49
CA ASN A 101 -16.40 7.09 20.99
C ASN A 101 -16.43 8.22 19.94
N ASP A 102 -16.15 7.89 18.68
CA ASP A 102 -16.06 8.80 17.52
C ASP A 102 -15.14 10.02 17.69
N ARG A 103 -14.25 10.00 18.70
CA ARG A 103 -13.22 11.01 18.85
C ARG A 103 -12.14 10.84 17.79
N GLU A 104 -11.45 11.93 17.47
CA GLU A 104 -10.33 11.90 16.55
C GLU A 104 -9.29 10.85 16.98
N ASN A 105 -8.86 10.03 16.01
CA ASN A 105 -7.73 9.13 16.17
C ASN A 105 -6.48 9.80 15.61
N PHE A 106 -5.83 10.61 16.43
CA PHE A 106 -4.62 11.37 16.06
C PHE A 106 -3.50 10.49 15.49
N HIS A 107 -3.44 9.22 15.90
CA HIS A 107 -2.38 8.30 15.50
C HIS A 107 -2.73 7.47 14.24
N ALA A 108 -3.91 7.64 13.64
CA ALA A 108 -4.39 6.76 12.58
C ALA A 108 -3.46 6.67 11.36
N LEU A 109 -2.90 7.80 10.93
CA LEU A 109 -1.95 7.83 9.81
C LEU A 109 -0.61 7.18 10.18
N HIS A 110 -0.12 7.41 11.40
CA HIS A 110 1.09 6.74 11.93
C HIS A 110 0.91 5.23 11.96
N ASP A 111 -0.22 4.77 12.48
CA ASP A 111 -0.55 3.34 12.59
C ASP A 111 -0.66 2.68 11.19
N LEU A 112 -1.25 3.39 10.20
CA LEU A 112 -1.25 2.94 8.81
C LEU A 112 0.18 2.84 8.26
N GLY A 113 1.06 3.77 8.59
CA GLY A 113 2.47 3.72 8.21
C GLY A 113 3.18 2.47 8.76
N LEU A 114 2.90 2.08 10.00
CA LEU A 114 3.42 0.84 10.61
C LEU A 114 2.88 -0.41 9.90
N PHE A 115 1.57 -0.42 9.59
CA PHE A 115 0.95 -1.47 8.78
C PHE A 115 1.68 -1.64 7.44
N MET A 116 1.87 -0.54 6.70
CA MET A 116 2.57 -0.57 5.41
C MET A 116 4.05 -0.93 5.56
N GLY A 117 4.72 -0.58 6.65
CA GLY A 117 6.07 -1.01 6.96
C GLY A 117 6.18 -2.55 7.00
N ASN A 118 5.28 -3.22 7.71
CA ASN A 118 5.23 -4.67 7.74
C ASN A 118 4.95 -5.27 6.35
N VAL A 119 4.01 -4.69 5.59
CA VAL A 119 3.70 -5.11 4.21
C VAL A 119 4.96 -5.02 3.32
N LEU A 120 5.70 -3.91 3.40
CA LEU A 120 6.92 -3.70 2.60
C LEU A 120 8.00 -4.75 2.90
N HIS A 121 8.21 -5.08 4.19
CA HIS A 121 9.20 -6.08 4.60
C HIS A 121 8.78 -7.49 4.18
N GLN A 122 7.50 -7.83 4.34
CA GLN A 122 6.95 -9.10 3.88
C GLN A 122 7.06 -9.23 2.36
N ALA A 123 6.69 -8.19 1.60
CA ALA A 123 6.82 -8.17 0.15
C ALA A 123 8.28 -8.40 -0.30
N GLY A 124 9.24 -7.70 0.32
CA GLY A 124 10.66 -7.89 0.05
C GLY A 124 11.16 -9.31 0.33
N SER A 125 10.61 -10.00 1.33
CA SER A 125 10.95 -11.41 1.60
C SER A 125 10.34 -12.41 0.60
N MET A 126 9.39 -11.94 -0.21
CA MET A 126 8.71 -12.70 -1.27
C MET A 126 9.17 -12.28 -2.68
N ASP A 127 10.24 -11.50 -2.79
CA ASP A 127 10.73 -10.90 -4.03
C ASP A 127 9.66 -10.06 -4.77
N ILE A 128 8.74 -9.46 -4.01
CA ILE A 128 7.72 -8.56 -4.52
C ILE A 128 8.16 -7.12 -4.30
N ALA A 129 8.36 -6.37 -5.39
CA ALA A 129 8.66 -4.95 -5.33
C ALA A 129 7.39 -4.13 -5.07
N VAL A 130 7.50 -3.11 -4.24
CA VAL A 130 6.38 -2.22 -3.88
C VAL A 130 6.78 -0.77 -4.08
N HIS A 131 5.89 0.01 -4.72
CA HIS A 131 5.99 1.45 -4.84
C HIS A 131 4.75 2.09 -4.22
N GLN A 132 4.92 2.87 -3.15
CA GLN A 132 3.85 3.67 -2.58
C GLN A 132 3.79 5.04 -3.27
N MET A 133 2.57 5.45 -3.63
CA MET A 133 2.30 6.69 -4.36
C MET A 133 1.39 7.61 -3.55
N ALA A 134 1.73 8.91 -3.49
CA ALA A 134 0.83 9.94 -2.95
C ALA A 134 -0.14 10.50 -4.01
N GLY A 135 0.16 10.28 -5.30
CA GLY A 135 -0.62 10.83 -6.42
C GLY A 135 -1.93 10.07 -6.64
N VAL A 136 -2.90 10.32 -5.77
CA VAL A 136 -4.27 9.78 -5.83
C VAL A 136 -5.25 10.94 -5.90
N ARG A 137 -6.25 10.83 -6.77
CA ARG A 137 -7.41 11.75 -6.82
C ARG A 137 -8.35 11.43 -5.67
N PHE A 138 -8.01 11.87 -4.46
CA PHE A 138 -8.66 11.46 -3.21
C PHE A 138 -10.17 11.63 -3.19
N LYS A 139 -10.70 12.73 -3.77
CA LYS A 139 -12.15 12.98 -3.83
C LYS A 139 -12.85 11.98 -4.73
N ASP A 140 -12.24 11.67 -5.90
CA ASP A 140 -12.79 10.73 -6.86
C ASP A 140 -12.72 9.30 -6.30
N ALA A 141 -11.60 8.91 -5.70
CA ALA A 141 -11.44 7.61 -5.06
C ALA A 141 -12.41 7.42 -3.88
N LYS A 142 -12.62 8.47 -3.07
CA LYS A 142 -13.60 8.41 -1.98
C LYS A 142 -15.02 8.19 -2.50
N LYS A 143 -15.40 8.85 -3.59
CA LYS A 143 -16.70 8.69 -4.25
C LYS A 143 -16.82 7.32 -4.90
N GLU A 144 -15.79 6.88 -5.63
CA GLU A 144 -15.77 5.60 -6.35
C GLU A 144 -15.97 4.40 -5.42
N PHE A 145 -15.36 4.45 -4.22
CA PHE A 145 -15.44 3.38 -3.22
C PHE A 145 -16.42 3.66 -2.08
N GLU A 146 -17.27 4.69 -2.23
CA GLU A 146 -18.32 5.05 -1.26
C GLU A 146 -17.80 5.12 0.18
N LEU A 147 -16.58 5.64 0.36
CA LEU A 147 -15.97 5.73 1.68
C LEU A 147 -16.66 6.81 2.52
N PRO A 148 -17.05 6.50 3.76
CA PRO A 148 -17.64 7.47 4.69
C PRO A 148 -16.72 8.67 4.96
N ASP A 149 -17.28 9.77 5.47
CA ASP A 149 -16.55 11.03 5.67
C ASP A 149 -15.42 10.93 6.69
N ASP A 150 -15.52 10.02 7.62
CA ASP A 150 -14.50 9.75 8.62
C ASP A 150 -13.36 8.83 8.15
N TYR A 151 -13.35 8.44 6.87
CA TYR A 151 -12.22 7.74 6.24
C TYR A 151 -11.38 8.68 5.37
N HIS A 152 -10.08 8.44 5.37
CA HIS A 152 -9.13 9.15 4.53
C HIS A 152 -8.26 8.15 3.75
N ILE A 153 -8.15 8.35 2.42
CA ILE A 153 -7.20 7.61 1.59
C ILE A 153 -5.86 8.31 1.72
N ALA A 154 -4.82 7.58 2.10
CA ALA A 154 -3.49 8.14 2.32
C ALA A 154 -2.57 7.97 1.10
N THR A 155 -2.56 6.78 0.53
CA THR A 155 -1.66 6.41 -0.59
C THR A 155 -2.30 5.36 -1.49
N ALA A 156 -1.70 5.16 -2.64
CA ALA A 156 -1.85 3.95 -3.41
C ALA A 156 -0.54 3.17 -3.41
#